data_f23126179808b53e2cd5ddec8dab9fc3
#
_entry.id   f23126179808b53e2cd5ddec8dab9fc3
#
_cell.length_a   1.000
_cell.length_b   1.000
_cell.length_c   1.000
_cell.angle_alpha   90.00
_cell.angle_beta   90.00
_cell.angle_gamma   90.00
#
_symmetry.space_group_name_H-M   'P 1'
#
loop_
_entity.id
_entity.type
_entity.pdbx_description
1 polymer ?
#
loop_
_entity_poly.entity_id
_entity_poly.type
_entity_poly.pdbx_seq_one_letter_code
_entity_poly.pdbx_strand_id
1 'polypeptide(L)'
;LSIHVIVINPFRTRNQTFDLGLHRSEWVSPFSDFLSHWGLFISIATVYFITIFLETRKGNTQKLPRKKTQPNLMITKRVMQPILLALTLLLGITVGWAFAISVLGAGMAFLFLIETTQVNPSKVARIFSLLLLTLGFLLLAGPEILTVNNDVARMNTVFKFWLQSWIVFSVASAFAIWEIWIFIRDRDNRDPRVFSLSRIAGIGFTCLLL
;
A
#
# COMPACT_ATOMS: atom_id res chain seq x y z
N LEU A 1 -3.67 2.57 -41.54
CA LEU A 1 -4.92 2.91 -40.81
C LEU A 1 -5.05 1.92 -39.68
N SER A 2 -4.83 2.36 -38.45
CA SER A 2 -4.85 1.47 -37.30
C SER A 2 -6.29 0.99 -37.03
N ILE A 3 -6.43 -0.27 -36.57
CA ILE A 3 -7.69 -0.89 -36.15
C ILE A 3 -8.46 0.00 -35.19
N HIS A 4 -7.75 0.82 -34.41
CA HIS A 4 -8.31 1.82 -33.51
C HIS A 4 -9.24 2.83 -34.19
N VAL A 5 -8.89 3.28 -35.40
CA VAL A 5 -9.72 4.25 -36.16
C VAL A 5 -10.99 3.58 -36.69
N ILE A 6 -10.93 2.29 -37.03
CA ILE A 6 -12.08 1.55 -37.59
C ILE A 6 -13.12 1.25 -36.50
N VAL A 7 -12.69 0.92 -35.27
CA VAL A 7 -13.58 0.54 -34.16
C VAL A 7 -14.20 1.77 -33.47
N ILE A 8 -13.48 2.87 -33.36
CA ILE A 8 -13.93 4.07 -32.62
C ILE A 8 -14.67 5.08 -33.51
N ASN A 9 -14.43 5.06 -34.82
CA ASN A 9 -15.00 6.03 -35.74
C ASN A 9 -16.56 6.04 -35.78
N PRO A 10 -17.29 4.90 -35.70
CA PRO A 10 -18.76 4.92 -35.62
C PRO A 10 -19.29 5.59 -34.34
N PHE A 11 -18.54 5.52 -33.25
CA PHE A 11 -18.90 6.20 -32.00
C PHE A 11 -18.57 7.69 -32.00
N ARG A 12 -17.50 8.09 -32.70
CA ARG A 12 -17.10 9.48 -32.85
C ARG A 12 -18.06 10.30 -33.71
N THR A 13 -18.66 9.67 -34.72
CA THR A 13 -19.60 10.39 -35.64
C THR A 13 -20.98 10.50 -35.08
N ARG A 14 -21.37 9.74 -34.08
CA ARG A 14 -22.71 9.69 -33.51
C ARG A 14 -22.88 10.50 -32.22
N ASN A 15 -21.82 10.69 -31.49
CA ASN A 15 -21.79 11.45 -30.24
C ASN A 15 -20.60 12.40 -30.24
N GLN A 16 -20.85 13.63 -29.85
CA GLN A 16 -19.88 14.66 -29.56
C GLN A 16 -18.56 14.09 -29.03
N THR A 17 -17.46 14.50 -29.63
CA THR A 17 -16.08 14.13 -29.33
C THR A 17 -15.89 13.53 -27.94
N PHE A 18 -15.76 12.19 -27.85
CA PHE A 18 -15.30 11.51 -26.67
C PHE A 18 -13.83 11.92 -26.48
N ASP A 19 -13.61 12.98 -25.77
CA ASP A 19 -12.29 13.36 -25.34
C ASP A 19 -11.90 12.44 -24.16
N LEU A 20 -11.14 11.39 -24.48
CA LEU A 20 -10.57 10.42 -23.51
C LEU A 20 -9.38 11.02 -22.75
N GLY A 21 -9.27 12.34 -22.70
CA GLY A 21 -8.24 13.05 -21.97
C GLY A 21 -8.31 12.76 -20.47
N LEU A 22 -7.12 12.74 -19.84
CA LEU A 22 -6.99 12.77 -18.38
C LEU A 22 -6.87 14.23 -17.96
N HIS A 23 -7.60 14.61 -16.93
CA HIS A 23 -7.45 15.94 -16.33
C HIS A 23 -7.31 15.83 -14.81
N ARG A 24 -6.90 16.91 -14.19
CA ARG A 24 -6.76 16.96 -12.73
C ARG A 24 -8.13 16.80 -12.07
N SER A 25 -8.22 15.96 -11.05
CA SER A 25 -9.43 15.79 -10.26
C SER A 25 -9.75 17.10 -9.50
N GLU A 26 -10.98 17.57 -9.63
CA GLU A 26 -11.50 18.71 -8.86
C GLU A 26 -12.04 18.25 -7.50
N TRP A 27 -12.26 16.95 -7.35
CA TRP A 27 -12.88 16.34 -6.17
C TRP A 27 -11.88 15.46 -5.43
N VAL A 28 -11.85 15.57 -4.11
CA VAL A 28 -11.04 14.74 -3.22
C VAL A 28 -11.98 13.92 -2.34
N SER A 29 -11.62 12.68 -2.06
CA SER A 29 -12.41 11.81 -1.16
C SER A 29 -12.41 12.38 0.26
N PRO A 30 -13.59 12.52 0.91
CA PRO A 30 -13.66 12.80 2.32
C PRO A 30 -12.88 11.74 3.12
N PHE A 31 -12.11 12.19 4.10
CA PHE A 31 -11.23 11.28 4.84
C PHE A 31 -12.00 10.19 5.61
N SER A 32 -13.19 10.52 6.15
CA SER A 32 -14.06 9.57 6.82
C SER A 32 -14.50 8.44 5.90
N ASP A 33 -14.92 8.79 4.68
CA ASP A 33 -15.41 7.83 3.69
C ASP A 33 -14.27 6.95 3.20
N PHE A 34 -13.09 7.54 2.98
CA PHE A 34 -11.88 6.81 2.64
C PHE A 34 -11.52 5.78 3.72
N LEU A 35 -11.52 6.16 4.99
CA LEU A 35 -11.24 5.24 6.08
C LEU A 35 -12.31 4.15 6.25
N SER A 36 -13.59 4.47 6.04
CA SER A 36 -14.66 3.46 6.11
C SER A 36 -14.46 2.34 5.10
N HIS A 37 -13.96 2.66 3.91
CA HIS A 37 -13.75 1.69 2.85
C HIS A 37 -12.41 0.96 2.95
N TRP A 38 -11.35 1.65 3.36
CA TRP A 38 -9.97 1.17 3.26
C TRP A 38 -9.30 0.93 4.62
N GLY A 39 -9.94 1.34 5.72
CA GLY A 39 -9.35 1.28 7.05
C GLY A 39 -8.90 -0.12 7.46
N LEU A 40 -9.65 -1.15 7.11
CA LEU A 40 -9.28 -2.54 7.37
C LEU A 40 -7.95 -2.91 6.68
N PHE A 41 -7.84 -2.65 5.39
CA PHE A 41 -6.64 -2.97 4.61
C PHE A 41 -5.43 -2.15 5.07
N ILE A 42 -5.64 -0.86 5.37
CA ILE A 42 -4.60 0.03 5.91
C ILE A 42 -4.12 -0.48 7.27
N SER A 43 -5.01 -0.95 8.14
CA SER A 43 -4.67 -1.51 9.44
C SER A 43 -3.83 -2.79 9.30
N ILE A 44 -4.24 -3.72 8.42
CA ILE A 44 -3.48 -4.94 8.14
C ILE A 44 -2.10 -4.60 7.58
N ALA A 45 -2.03 -3.70 6.60
CA ALA A 45 -0.76 -3.27 6.02
C ALA A 45 0.17 -2.64 7.07
N THR A 46 -0.38 -1.81 7.97
CA THR A 46 0.38 -1.16 9.05
C THR A 46 0.97 -2.20 10.01
N VAL A 47 0.17 -3.16 10.47
CA VAL A 47 0.64 -4.24 11.34
C VAL A 47 1.69 -5.09 10.62
N TYR A 48 1.50 -5.34 9.34
CA TYR A 48 2.48 -6.07 8.51
C TYR A 48 3.80 -5.32 8.40
N PHE A 49 3.79 -4.03 8.15
CA PHE A 49 5.01 -3.21 8.11
C PHE A 49 5.75 -3.20 9.45
N ILE A 50 5.02 -3.10 10.56
CA ILE A 50 5.60 -3.21 11.91
C ILE A 50 6.25 -4.59 12.11
N THR A 51 5.60 -5.66 11.66
CA THR A 51 6.11 -7.03 11.75
C THR A 51 7.44 -7.18 11.00
N ILE A 52 7.51 -6.72 9.75
CA ILE A 52 8.74 -6.75 8.95
C ILE A 52 9.84 -5.92 9.62
N PHE A 53 9.51 -4.74 10.13
CA PHE A 53 10.46 -3.87 10.81
C PHE A 53 11.05 -4.52 12.06
N LEU A 54 10.22 -5.15 12.89
CA LEU A 54 10.66 -5.86 14.10
C LEU A 54 11.51 -7.09 13.76
N GLU A 55 11.16 -7.84 12.73
CA GLU A 55 11.96 -8.98 12.24
C GLU A 55 13.34 -8.53 11.78
N THR A 56 13.41 -7.46 11.01
CA THR A 56 14.69 -6.92 10.51
C THR A 56 15.59 -6.46 11.66
N ARG A 57 15.02 -5.83 12.69
CA ARG A 57 15.79 -5.41 13.88
C ARG A 57 16.38 -6.61 14.64
N LYS A 58 15.64 -7.71 14.78
CA LYS A 58 16.13 -8.93 15.45
C LYS A 58 17.26 -9.61 14.69
N GLY A 59 17.17 -9.69 13.36
CA GLY A 59 18.23 -10.26 12.52
C GLY A 59 19.57 -9.54 12.65
N ASN A 60 19.55 -8.25 13.01
CA ASN A 60 20.78 -7.47 13.25
C ASN A 60 21.45 -7.74 14.61
N THR A 61 20.76 -8.37 15.56
CA THR A 61 21.32 -8.70 16.89
C THR A 61 21.95 -10.10 16.95
N GLN A 62 21.60 -11.00 16.06
CA GLN A 62 22.27 -12.29 15.94
C GLN A 62 23.49 -12.12 15.03
N LYS A 63 24.68 -12.24 15.63
CA LYS A 63 26.00 -12.22 14.98
C LYS A 63 26.20 -13.39 14.03
N LEU A 64 25.54 -13.44 12.90
CA LEU A 64 26.00 -14.18 11.73
C LEU A 64 27.05 -13.31 11.01
N PRO A 65 28.11 -13.91 10.39
CA PRO A 65 29.13 -13.14 9.70
C PRO A 65 28.46 -12.26 8.64
N ARG A 66 28.47 -10.98 8.88
CA ARG A 66 27.87 -9.94 8.07
C ARG A 66 28.45 -10.03 6.65
N LYS A 67 27.71 -10.65 5.73
CA LYS A 67 27.86 -10.26 4.31
C LYS A 67 27.69 -8.75 4.30
N LYS A 68 28.75 -8.02 3.94
CA LYS A 68 28.84 -6.54 4.04
C LYS A 68 27.51 -5.91 3.63
N THR A 69 26.69 -5.58 4.62
CA THR A 69 25.46 -4.77 4.38
C THR A 69 26.01 -3.46 3.83
N GLN A 70 25.66 -3.13 2.59
CA GLN A 70 26.19 -1.93 1.94
C GLN A 70 25.82 -0.75 2.83
N PRO A 71 26.81 0.06 3.29
CA PRO A 71 26.55 1.18 4.20
C PRO A 71 25.54 2.17 3.63
N ASN A 72 25.42 2.25 2.32
CA ASN A 72 24.49 3.10 1.59
C ASN A 72 23.01 2.80 1.92
N LEU A 73 22.64 1.54 2.20
CA LEU A 73 21.24 1.18 2.46
C LEU A 73 20.75 1.66 3.84
N MET A 74 21.62 1.64 4.86
CA MET A 74 21.26 2.15 6.19
C MET A 74 21.10 3.68 6.20
N ILE A 75 21.96 4.38 5.47
CA ILE A 75 21.89 5.84 5.33
C ILE A 75 20.62 6.22 4.56
N THR A 76 20.34 5.51 3.46
CA THR A 76 19.13 5.76 2.64
C THR A 76 17.86 5.64 3.47
N LYS A 77 17.69 4.62 4.33
CA LYS A 77 16.52 4.46 5.19
C LYS A 77 16.36 5.58 6.21
N ARG A 78 17.47 5.94 6.89
CA ARG A 78 17.46 6.97 7.93
C ARG A 78 17.02 8.33 7.40
N VAL A 79 17.31 8.59 6.13
CA VAL A 79 16.97 9.85 5.45
C VAL A 79 15.60 9.75 4.77
N MET A 80 15.27 8.63 4.13
CA MET A 80 14.02 8.49 3.38
C MET A 80 12.77 8.43 4.24
N GLN A 81 12.82 7.81 5.43
CA GLN A 81 11.65 7.75 6.31
C GLN A 81 11.13 9.14 6.75
N PRO A 82 11.97 10.04 7.30
CA PRO A 82 11.51 11.38 7.67
C PRO A 82 11.08 12.21 6.45
N ILE A 83 11.74 12.04 5.30
CA ILE A 83 11.34 12.71 4.05
C ILE A 83 9.94 12.23 3.63
N LEU A 84 9.67 10.92 3.66
CA LEU A 84 8.39 10.37 3.31
C LEU A 84 7.29 10.87 4.26
N LEU A 85 7.58 10.96 5.56
CA LEU A 85 6.66 11.50 6.55
C LEU A 85 6.36 12.98 6.31
N ALA A 86 7.40 13.79 6.08
CA ALA A 86 7.25 15.22 5.79
C ALA A 86 6.46 15.45 4.50
N LEU A 87 6.74 14.66 3.46
CA LEU A 87 6.00 14.69 2.20
C LEU A 87 4.52 14.32 2.42
N THR A 88 4.23 13.32 3.25
CA THR A 88 2.87 12.92 3.57
C THR A 88 2.09 14.03 4.26
N LEU A 89 2.70 14.71 5.22
CA LEU A 89 2.09 15.86 5.90
C LEU A 89 1.82 17.00 4.90
N LEU A 90 2.78 17.33 4.05
CA LEU A 90 2.61 18.35 3.02
C LEU A 90 1.47 17.99 2.06
N LEU A 91 1.43 16.76 1.56
CA LEU A 91 0.39 16.28 0.66
C LEU A 91 -0.99 16.22 1.33
N GLY A 92 -1.05 15.87 2.62
CA GLY A 92 -2.30 15.88 3.38
C GLY A 92 -2.95 17.25 3.47
N ILE A 93 -2.12 18.29 3.63
CA ILE A 93 -2.58 19.68 3.70
C ILE A 93 -2.93 20.24 2.33
N THR A 94 -2.16 19.89 1.28
CA THR A 94 -2.28 20.53 -0.04
C THR A 94 -3.23 19.82 -1.00
N VAL A 95 -3.29 18.50 -0.95
CA VAL A 95 -4.10 17.66 -1.88
C VAL A 95 -5.24 16.97 -1.15
N GLY A 96 -4.98 16.40 0.03
CA GLY A 96 -5.95 15.71 0.85
C GLY A 96 -5.38 14.48 1.55
N TRP A 97 -5.96 14.10 2.68
CA TRP A 97 -5.45 13.01 3.52
C TRP A 97 -5.58 11.63 2.88
N ALA A 98 -6.62 11.39 2.07
CA ALA A 98 -6.79 10.14 1.33
C ALA A 98 -5.60 9.89 0.37
N PHE A 99 -5.23 10.91 -0.40
CA PHE A 99 -4.05 10.86 -1.26
C PHE A 99 -2.75 10.69 -0.47
N ALA A 100 -2.56 11.48 0.59
CA ALA A 100 -1.36 11.45 1.40
C ALA A 100 -1.10 10.07 2.03
N ILE A 101 -2.14 9.43 2.60
CA ILE A 101 -2.04 8.08 3.19
C ILE A 101 -1.75 7.04 2.11
N SER A 102 -2.36 7.16 0.95
CA SER A 102 -2.10 6.26 -0.18
C SER A 102 -0.64 6.35 -0.64
N VAL A 103 -0.09 7.56 -0.77
CA VAL A 103 1.32 7.78 -1.10
C VAL A 103 2.25 7.27 0.00
N LEU A 104 1.93 7.50 1.27
CA LEU A 104 2.69 6.96 2.40
C LEU A 104 2.72 5.44 2.37
N GLY A 105 1.55 4.81 2.20
CA GLY A 105 1.44 3.35 2.14
C GLY A 105 2.23 2.76 0.98
N ALA A 106 2.14 3.35 -0.22
CA ALA A 106 2.92 2.94 -1.38
C ALA A 106 4.43 3.08 -1.13
N GLY A 107 4.86 4.22 -0.59
CA GLY A 107 6.26 4.48 -0.28
C GLY A 107 6.83 3.52 0.76
N MET A 108 6.07 3.25 1.83
CA MET A 108 6.49 2.28 2.86
C MET A 108 6.58 0.85 2.31
N ALA A 109 5.57 0.42 1.54
CA ALA A 109 5.58 -0.90 0.89
C ALA A 109 6.78 -1.03 -0.06
N PHE A 110 7.07 -0.01 -0.85
CA PHE A 110 8.20 0.01 -1.78
C PHE A 110 9.56 0.00 -1.05
N LEU A 111 9.71 0.73 0.05
CA LEU A 111 10.95 0.69 0.86
C LEU A 111 11.19 -0.70 1.45
N PHE A 112 10.16 -1.36 2.00
CA PHE A 112 10.28 -2.73 2.49
C PHE A 112 10.52 -3.74 1.36
N LEU A 113 9.97 -3.49 0.17
CA LEU A 113 10.22 -4.29 -1.02
C LEU A 113 11.71 -4.27 -1.40
N ILE A 114 12.30 -3.08 -1.53
CA ILE A 114 13.74 -2.92 -1.83
C ILE A 114 14.58 -3.61 -0.76
N GLU A 115 14.25 -3.43 0.50
CA GLU A 115 14.97 -4.09 1.59
C GLU A 115 14.90 -5.61 1.50
N THR A 116 13.70 -6.15 1.30
CA THR A 116 13.49 -7.59 1.24
C THR A 116 14.23 -8.20 0.06
N THR A 117 14.22 -7.57 -1.11
CA THR A 117 14.92 -8.05 -2.30
C THR A 117 16.44 -8.07 -2.12
N GLN A 118 16.99 -7.09 -1.38
CA GLN A 118 18.44 -7.01 -1.16
C GLN A 118 18.94 -7.92 -0.03
N VAL A 119 18.16 -8.08 1.05
CA VAL A 119 18.59 -8.83 2.23
C VAL A 119 18.20 -10.31 2.14
N ASN A 120 17.01 -10.61 1.64
CA ASN A 120 16.45 -11.95 1.58
C ASN A 120 15.68 -12.20 0.26
N PRO A 121 16.37 -12.32 -0.87
CA PRO A 121 15.71 -12.51 -2.17
C PRO A 121 14.93 -13.84 -2.27
N SER A 122 15.21 -14.81 -1.38
CA SER A 122 14.47 -16.07 -1.32
C SER A 122 13.03 -15.94 -0.78
N LYS A 123 12.70 -14.83 -0.12
CA LYS A 123 11.34 -14.56 0.37
C LYS A 123 10.44 -14.06 -0.77
N VAL A 124 10.28 -14.83 -1.83
CA VAL A 124 9.55 -14.46 -3.05
C VAL A 124 8.10 -14.07 -2.75
N ALA A 125 7.42 -14.80 -1.87
CA ALA A 125 6.03 -14.52 -1.52
C ALA A 125 5.89 -13.16 -0.80
N ARG A 126 6.84 -12.79 0.07
CA ARG A 126 6.89 -11.46 0.71
C ARG A 126 7.13 -10.35 -0.32
N ILE A 127 8.07 -10.57 -1.24
CA ILE A 127 8.36 -9.64 -2.33
C ILE A 127 7.09 -9.40 -3.15
N PHE A 128 6.39 -10.48 -3.52
CA PHE A 128 5.15 -10.39 -4.26
C PHE A 128 4.04 -9.65 -3.50
N SER A 129 3.85 -9.94 -2.21
CA SER A 129 2.88 -9.23 -1.37
C SER A 129 3.18 -7.73 -1.25
N LEU A 130 4.45 -7.35 -1.08
CA LEU A 130 4.86 -5.95 -1.02
C LEU A 130 4.69 -5.23 -2.37
N LEU A 131 4.90 -5.92 -3.49
CA LEU A 131 4.57 -5.41 -4.82
C LEU A 131 3.07 -5.13 -4.95
N LEU A 132 2.22 -6.07 -4.52
CA LEU A 132 0.77 -5.89 -4.54
C LEU A 132 0.32 -4.73 -3.64
N LEU A 133 0.88 -4.61 -2.42
CA LEU A 133 0.58 -3.47 -1.53
C LEU A 133 1.00 -2.14 -2.17
N THR A 134 2.17 -2.08 -2.79
CA THR A 134 2.62 -0.88 -3.50
C THR A 134 1.65 -0.52 -4.61
N LEU A 135 1.28 -1.49 -5.46
CA LEU A 135 0.32 -1.30 -6.54
C LEU A 135 -1.06 -0.87 -6.01
N GLY A 136 -1.57 -1.54 -4.97
CA GLY A 136 -2.87 -1.22 -4.37
C GLY A 136 -2.94 0.21 -3.87
N PHE A 137 -1.92 0.67 -3.16
CA PHE A 137 -1.86 2.06 -2.69
C PHE A 137 -1.69 3.08 -3.84
N LEU A 138 -0.96 2.75 -4.90
CA LEU A 138 -0.86 3.61 -6.09
C LEU A 138 -2.20 3.71 -6.83
N LEU A 139 -2.95 2.60 -6.91
CA LEU A 139 -4.30 2.59 -7.49
C LEU A 139 -5.28 3.44 -6.66
N LEU A 140 -5.12 3.52 -5.33
CA LEU A 140 -5.91 4.43 -4.50
C LEU A 140 -5.53 5.89 -4.71
N ALA A 141 -4.24 6.17 -4.89
CA ALA A 141 -3.76 7.55 -5.10
C ALA A 141 -4.21 8.12 -6.46
N GLY A 142 -4.33 7.27 -7.49
CA GLY A 142 -4.63 7.69 -8.86
C GLY A 142 -5.89 8.58 -8.98
N PRO A 143 -7.07 8.13 -8.56
CA PRO A 143 -8.32 8.89 -8.68
C PRO A 143 -8.36 10.19 -7.86
N GLU A 144 -7.47 10.34 -6.87
CA GLU A 144 -7.41 11.57 -6.06
C GLU A 144 -6.78 12.74 -6.83
N ILE A 145 -6.01 12.46 -7.87
CA ILE A 145 -5.33 13.48 -8.68
C ILE A 145 -5.74 13.48 -10.15
N LEU A 146 -6.23 12.36 -10.67
CA LEU A 146 -6.55 12.18 -12.09
C LEU A 146 -7.97 11.65 -12.26
N THR A 147 -8.70 12.25 -13.20
CA THR A 147 -10.01 11.79 -13.67
C THR A 147 -10.03 11.73 -15.19
N VAL A 148 -10.93 10.92 -15.73
CA VAL A 148 -11.17 10.84 -17.18
C VAL A 148 -12.17 11.93 -17.58
N ASN A 149 -11.95 12.58 -18.73
CA ASN A 149 -12.89 13.54 -19.27
C ASN A 149 -14.28 12.90 -19.45
N ASN A 150 -15.32 13.71 -19.21
CA ASN A 150 -16.72 13.28 -19.26
C ASN A 150 -17.11 12.19 -18.23
N ASP A 151 -16.30 11.99 -17.19
CA ASP A 151 -16.71 11.18 -16.05
C ASP A 151 -17.70 11.96 -15.17
N VAL A 152 -18.75 11.29 -14.71
CA VAL A 152 -19.74 11.90 -13.81
C VAL A 152 -19.12 12.07 -12.43
N ALA A 153 -18.64 13.28 -12.13
CA ALA A 153 -17.98 13.63 -10.86
C ALA A 153 -16.93 12.59 -10.43
N ARG A 154 -16.12 12.09 -11.37
CA ARG A 154 -15.11 11.02 -11.21
C ARG A 154 -15.62 9.62 -10.78
N MET A 155 -16.94 9.41 -10.77
CA MET A 155 -17.53 8.18 -10.21
C MET A 155 -17.03 6.90 -10.90
N ASN A 156 -17.00 6.89 -12.26
CA ASN A 156 -16.50 5.74 -13.01
C ASN A 156 -14.99 5.49 -12.80
N THR A 157 -14.20 6.56 -12.71
CA THR A 157 -12.76 6.46 -12.45
C THR A 157 -12.53 5.86 -11.06
N VAL A 158 -13.15 6.41 -10.02
CA VAL A 158 -13.07 5.92 -8.66
C VAL A 158 -13.50 4.45 -8.58
N PHE A 159 -14.66 4.10 -9.14
CA PHE A 159 -15.19 2.74 -9.08
C PHE A 159 -14.22 1.72 -9.70
N LYS A 160 -13.68 2.00 -10.89
CA LYS A 160 -12.74 1.08 -11.57
C LYS A 160 -11.45 0.90 -10.79
N PHE A 161 -10.84 1.98 -10.31
CA PHE A 161 -9.60 1.92 -9.55
C PHE A 161 -9.81 1.28 -8.17
N TRP A 162 -10.90 1.59 -7.49
CA TRP A 162 -11.21 1.02 -6.19
C TRP A 162 -11.49 -0.47 -6.27
N LEU A 163 -12.22 -0.94 -7.29
CA LEU A 163 -12.45 -2.37 -7.48
C LEU A 163 -11.13 -3.13 -7.68
N GLN A 164 -10.22 -2.60 -8.49
CA GLN A 164 -8.90 -3.21 -8.68
C GLN A 164 -8.09 -3.20 -7.39
N SER A 165 -8.12 -2.10 -6.64
CA SER A 165 -7.46 -1.99 -5.33
C SER A 165 -8.00 -3.02 -4.34
N TRP A 166 -9.32 -3.25 -4.31
CA TRP A 166 -9.95 -4.27 -3.48
C TRP A 166 -9.38 -5.66 -3.74
N ILE A 167 -9.30 -6.06 -5.00
CA ILE A 167 -8.75 -7.37 -5.40
C ILE A 167 -7.29 -7.49 -4.97
N VAL A 168 -6.49 -6.48 -5.28
CA VAL A 168 -5.05 -6.46 -4.98
C VAL A 168 -4.80 -6.51 -3.47
N PHE A 169 -5.49 -5.67 -2.70
CA PHE A 169 -5.37 -5.67 -1.24
C PHE A 169 -5.88 -6.94 -0.59
N SER A 170 -6.94 -7.57 -1.11
CA SER A 170 -7.45 -8.84 -0.58
C SER A 170 -6.38 -9.94 -0.64
N VAL A 171 -5.70 -10.08 -1.79
CA VAL A 171 -4.62 -11.06 -1.96
C VAL A 171 -3.43 -10.73 -1.07
N ALA A 172 -2.98 -9.46 -1.07
CA ALA A 172 -1.86 -9.01 -0.28
C ALA A 172 -2.12 -9.17 1.24
N SER A 173 -3.34 -8.85 1.70
CA SER A 173 -3.74 -8.95 3.10
C SER A 173 -3.81 -10.38 3.59
N ALA A 174 -4.29 -11.31 2.78
CA ALA A 174 -4.31 -12.74 3.13
C ALA A 174 -2.90 -13.24 3.45
N PHE A 175 -1.92 -12.88 2.61
CA PHE A 175 -0.52 -13.23 2.84
C PHE A 175 0.07 -12.47 4.05
N ALA A 176 -0.25 -11.18 4.19
CA ALA A 176 0.22 -10.38 5.32
C ALA A 176 -0.26 -10.96 6.66
N ILE A 177 -1.52 -11.34 6.77
CA ILE A 177 -2.10 -11.99 7.96
C ILE A 177 -1.37 -13.29 8.26
N TRP A 178 -1.09 -14.11 7.24
CA TRP A 178 -0.32 -15.33 7.39
C TRP A 178 1.09 -15.09 7.96
N GLU A 179 1.83 -14.12 7.42
CA GLU A 179 3.17 -13.78 7.92
C GLU A 179 3.12 -13.20 9.35
N ILE A 180 2.15 -12.34 9.64
CA ILE A 180 1.94 -11.79 10.99
C ILE A 180 1.69 -12.94 11.98
N TRP A 181 0.83 -13.90 11.61
CA TRP A 181 0.52 -15.05 12.47
C TRP A 181 1.75 -15.92 12.73
N ILE A 182 2.55 -16.23 11.71
CA ILE A 182 3.82 -16.98 11.89
C ILE A 182 4.76 -16.20 12.84
N PHE A 183 4.90 -14.89 12.65
CA PHE A 183 5.75 -14.05 13.49
C PHE A 183 5.31 -14.07 14.95
N ILE A 184 4.02 -13.98 15.22
CA ILE A 184 3.45 -14.04 16.57
C ILE A 184 3.71 -15.41 17.18
N ARG A 185 3.44 -16.51 16.47
CA ARG A 185 3.66 -17.88 16.92
C ARG A 185 5.12 -18.18 17.25
N ASP A 186 6.06 -17.74 16.42
CA ASP A 186 7.49 -17.91 16.66
C ASP A 186 7.97 -17.12 17.88
N ARG A 187 7.32 -16.00 18.18
CA ARG A 187 7.63 -15.18 19.34
C ARG A 187 7.09 -15.79 20.63
N ASP A 188 5.90 -16.36 20.58
CA ASP A 188 5.24 -17.02 21.71
C ASP A 188 6.05 -18.25 22.19
N ASN A 189 6.58 -19.01 21.25
CA ASN A 189 7.44 -20.16 21.55
C ASN A 189 8.78 -19.80 22.22
N ARG A 190 9.24 -18.54 22.13
CA ARG A 190 10.53 -18.10 22.66
C ARG A 190 10.45 -17.38 23.99
N ASP A 191 9.32 -16.72 24.31
CA ASP A 191 9.15 -15.94 25.54
C ASP A 191 7.68 -15.92 25.98
N PRO A 192 7.31 -16.80 26.96
CA PRO A 192 5.92 -16.91 27.41
C PRO A 192 5.37 -15.64 28.08
N ARG A 193 6.21 -14.67 28.45
CA ARG A 193 5.76 -13.39 29.00
C ARG A 193 5.16 -12.45 27.96
N VAL A 194 5.40 -12.69 26.67
CA VAL A 194 4.86 -11.90 25.53
C VAL A 194 3.44 -12.35 25.15
N PHE A 195 2.94 -13.44 25.74
CA PHE A 195 1.59 -13.98 25.55
C PHE A 195 0.46 -12.95 25.80
N SER A 196 0.69 -11.98 26.67
CA SER A 196 -0.24 -10.90 26.96
C SER A 196 -0.45 -9.95 25.76
N LEU A 197 0.61 -9.60 25.02
CA LEU A 197 0.53 -8.65 23.90
C LEU A 197 -0.11 -9.27 22.65
N SER A 198 0.10 -10.55 22.38
CA SER A 198 -0.53 -11.25 21.25
C SER A 198 -2.03 -11.44 21.45
N ARG A 199 -2.48 -11.67 22.69
CA ARG A 199 -3.90 -11.69 23.05
C ARG A 199 -4.55 -10.32 22.89
N ILE A 200 -3.89 -9.25 23.34
CA ILE A 200 -4.39 -7.88 23.19
C ILE A 200 -4.49 -7.49 21.72
N ALA A 201 -3.49 -7.83 20.91
CA ALA A 201 -3.53 -7.59 19.47
C ALA A 201 -4.62 -8.42 18.77
N GLY A 202 -4.82 -9.67 19.17
CA GLY A 202 -5.88 -10.55 18.67
C GLY A 202 -7.28 -10.04 19.06
N ILE A 203 -7.46 -9.62 20.30
CA ILE A 203 -8.73 -9.04 20.78
C ILE A 203 -9.00 -7.71 20.08
N GLY A 204 -8.00 -6.83 19.95
CA GLY A 204 -8.11 -5.58 19.22
C GLY A 204 -8.49 -5.78 17.75
N PHE A 205 -7.91 -6.79 17.10
CA PHE A 205 -8.25 -7.15 15.72
C PHE A 205 -9.68 -7.72 15.59
N THR A 206 -10.12 -8.52 16.56
CA THR A 206 -11.48 -9.06 16.59
C THR A 206 -12.52 -7.97 16.86
N CYS A 207 -12.22 -7.02 17.76
CA CYS A 207 -13.09 -5.86 18.02
C CYS A 207 -13.14 -4.87 16.84
N LEU A 208 -12.18 -4.89 15.93
CA LEU A 208 -12.16 -4.04 14.74
C LEU A 208 -12.92 -4.67 13.57
N LEU A 209 -13.21 -5.99 13.67
CA LEU A 209 -14.00 -6.77 12.70
C LEU A 209 -15.48 -6.89 13.05
N LEU A 210 -15.88 -6.55 14.28
CA LEU A 210 -17.27 -6.48 14.76
C LEU A 210 -17.79 -5.05 14.73
#